data_b92aa6e761d3bce97e6c755f23d9748b
#
_entry.id   b92aa6e761d3bce97e6c755f23d9748b
#
_cell.length_a   1.000
_cell.length_b   1.000
_cell.length_c   1.000
_cell.angle_alpha   90.00
_cell.angle_beta   90.00
_cell.angle_gamma   90.00
#
_symmetry.space_group_name_H-M   'P 1'
#
loop_
_entity.id
_entity.type
_entity.pdbx_description
1 polymer ?
#
loop_
_entity_poly.entity_id
_entity_poly.type
_entity_poly.pdbx_seq_one_letter_code
_entity_poly.pdbx_strand_id
1 'polypeptide(L)'
;MRGMQLGGYNYADTLNGSQIGLFNVCLNHPRGVQIGVINYSRDTVAHKIGLVNVNPKTRIDYMFYGGSATKANLAIRFRNRSTYNILGIGTHYFGLDEKFSGALFYRIGQYFQLSPKFSLSGDLGFYHVESFQEHSQDKPERLYSLQARINADYQLGRYTSAFASVGYGDTHYYPVSYTHLRAHE
;
A
#
# COMPACT_ATOMS: atom_id res chain seq x y z
N MET A 1 -15.00 -19.58 -16.43
CA MET A 1 -14.78 -20.45 -15.27
C MET A 1 -15.83 -20.17 -14.20
N ARG A 2 -16.39 -21.21 -13.56
CA ARG A 2 -17.27 -21.09 -12.37
C ARG A 2 -16.60 -21.81 -11.20
N GLY A 3 -16.62 -21.24 -10.01
CA GLY A 3 -16.00 -21.81 -8.81
C GLY A 3 -14.77 -21.03 -8.33
N MET A 4 -13.82 -21.71 -7.68
CA MET A 4 -12.65 -21.11 -7.05
C MET A 4 -11.36 -21.64 -7.67
N GLN A 5 -10.42 -20.74 -7.94
CA GLN A 5 -9.03 -21.06 -8.28
C GLN A 5 -8.12 -20.68 -7.11
N LEU A 6 -7.27 -21.61 -6.71
CA LEU A 6 -6.22 -21.40 -5.72
C LEU A 6 -4.86 -21.70 -6.36
N GLY A 7 -3.91 -20.79 -6.31
CA GLY A 7 -2.58 -21.01 -6.88
C GLY A 7 -1.69 -19.79 -6.87
N GLY A 8 -0.41 -19.96 -7.17
CA GLY A 8 0.52 -18.83 -7.32
C GLY A 8 0.12 -17.92 -8.49
N TYR A 9 -0.33 -18.51 -9.60
CA TYR A 9 -0.84 -17.80 -10.77
C TYR A 9 -2.19 -18.40 -11.17
N ASN A 10 -3.22 -17.56 -11.25
CA ASN A 10 -4.56 -17.92 -11.68
C ASN A 10 -4.94 -17.12 -12.92
N TYR A 11 -5.45 -17.83 -13.93
CA TYR A 11 -5.93 -17.21 -15.16
C TYR A 11 -7.34 -17.68 -15.50
N ALA A 12 -8.19 -16.76 -15.92
CA ALA A 12 -9.50 -17.07 -16.45
C ALA A 12 -9.90 -16.07 -17.54
N ASP A 13 -10.45 -16.53 -18.65
CA ASP A 13 -11.08 -15.65 -19.62
C ASP A 13 -12.33 -14.99 -19.03
N THR A 14 -13.16 -15.79 -18.38
CA THR A 14 -14.36 -15.31 -17.67
C THR A 14 -14.41 -15.93 -16.29
N LEU A 15 -14.49 -15.09 -15.26
CA LEU A 15 -14.55 -15.51 -13.86
C LEU A 15 -15.96 -15.35 -13.31
N ASN A 16 -16.51 -16.46 -12.83
CA ASN A 16 -17.79 -16.51 -12.11
C ASN A 16 -17.56 -17.21 -10.76
N GLY A 17 -16.84 -16.54 -9.85
CA GLY A 17 -16.39 -17.13 -8.59
C GLY A 17 -15.20 -16.39 -8.02
N SER A 18 -14.19 -17.10 -7.52
CA SER A 18 -13.06 -16.48 -6.84
C SER A 18 -11.71 -16.95 -7.38
N GLN A 19 -10.76 -16.05 -7.48
CA GLN A 19 -9.34 -16.35 -7.68
C GLN A 19 -8.58 -15.90 -6.43
N ILE A 20 -7.82 -16.83 -5.84
CA ILE A 20 -6.97 -16.58 -4.66
C ILE A 20 -5.55 -17.01 -4.99
N GLY A 21 -4.59 -16.06 -4.96
CA GLY A 21 -3.21 -16.38 -5.32
C GLY A 21 -2.30 -15.16 -5.31
N LEU A 22 -1.05 -15.35 -5.73
CA LEU A 22 -0.12 -14.21 -5.85
C LEU A 22 -0.50 -13.33 -7.05
N PHE A 23 -0.76 -13.95 -8.20
CA PHE A 23 -1.14 -13.28 -9.44
C PHE A 23 -2.48 -13.80 -9.93
N ASN A 24 -3.46 -12.93 -10.06
CA ASN A 24 -4.77 -13.26 -10.57
C ASN A 24 -5.07 -12.43 -11.82
N VAL A 25 -5.43 -13.13 -12.90
CA VAL A 25 -5.74 -12.51 -14.20
C VAL A 25 -7.12 -12.94 -14.66
N CYS A 26 -7.96 -11.97 -15.03
CA CYS A 26 -9.25 -12.21 -15.64
C CYS A 26 -9.47 -11.27 -16.84
N LEU A 27 -9.82 -11.81 -18.01
CA LEU A 27 -9.98 -11.01 -19.21
C LEU A 27 -11.40 -10.46 -19.39
N ASN A 28 -12.42 -11.26 -19.09
CA ASN A 28 -13.80 -10.91 -19.41
C ASN A 28 -14.73 -11.05 -18.21
N HIS A 29 -15.56 -10.03 -17.97
CA HIS A 29 -16.70 -9.97 -17.05
C HIS A 29 -16.60 -10.83 -15.78
N PRO A 30 -15.78 -10.45 -14.82
CA PRO A 30 -15.76 -11.15 -13.54
C PRO A 30 -17.01 -10.78 -12.74
N ARG A 31 -17.88 -11.75 -12.56
CA ARG A 31 -18.88 -11.75 -11.49
C ARG A 31 -18.30 -12.40 -10.24
N GLY A 32 -17.12 -11.96 -9.84
CA GLY A 32 -16.39 -12.63 -8.78
C GLY A 32 -15.37 -11.74 -8.11
N VAL A 33 -14.55 -12.35 -7.25
CA VAL A 33 -13.56 -11.66 -6.43
C VAL A 33 -12.17 -12.20 -6.78
N GLN A 34 -11.21 -11.32 -6.95
CA GLN A 34 -9.79 -11.64 -7.01
C GLN A 34 -9.12 -11.21 -5.71
N ILE A 35 -8.44 -12.14 -5.04
CA ILE A 35 -7.70 -11.91 -3.79
C ILE A 35 -6.25 -12.33 -4.03
N GLY A 36 -5.31 -11.37 -3.93
CA GLY A 36 -3.92 -11.69 -4.18
C GLY A 36 -2.98 -10.50 -4.07
N VAL A 37 -1.72 -10.72 -4.35
CA VAL A 37 -0.72 -9.64 -4.36
C VAL A 37 -0.99 -8.72 -5.55
N ILE A 38 -1.11 -9.29 -6.75
CA ILE A 38 -1.39 -8.55 -7.98
C ILE A 38 -2.65 -9.11 -8.63
N ASN A 39 -3.65 -8.27 -8.81
CA ASN A 39 -4.90 -8.63 -9.47
C ASN A 39 -5.10 -7.77 -10.72
N TYR A 40 -5.20 -8.43 -11.86
CA TYR A 40 -5.55 -7.79 -13.13
C TYR A 40 -6.93 -8.26 -13.59
N SER A 41 -7.76 -7.31 -13.98
CA SER A 41 -9.01 -7.60 -14.68
C SER A 41 -9.21 -6.60 -15.80
N ARG A 42 -9.59 -7.07 -16.97
CA ARG A 42 -9.96 -6.19 -18.08
C ARG A 42 -11.24 -5.41 -17.79
N ASP A 43 -12.10 -5.96 -16.94
CA ASP A 43 -13.29 -5.27 -16.45
C ASP A 43 -12.95 -4.30 -15.31
N THR A 44 -13.48 -3.08 -15.40
CA THR A 44 -13.28 -2.03 -14.39
C THR A 44 -14.16 -2.19 -13.16
N VAL A 45 -15.16 -3.07 -13.20
CA VAL A 45 -16.15 -3.28 -12.11
C VAL A 45 -15.77 -4.47 -11.22
N ALA A 46 -14.77 -5.25 -11.59
CA ALA A 46 -14.32 -6.41 -10.82
C ALA A 46 -13.89 -6.05 -9.39
N HIS A 47 -14.36 -6.82 -8.42
CA HIS A 47 -13.89 -6.71 -7.03
C HIS A 47 -12.51 -7.32 -6.89
N LYS A 48 -11.56 -6.51 -6.47
CA LYS A 48 -10.15 -6.91 -6.30
C LYS A 48 -9.64 -6.48 -4.94
N ILE A 49 -9.05 -7.43 -4.22
CA ILE A 49 -8.42 -7.23 -2.91
C ILE A 49 -6.96 -7.65 -3.03
N GLY A 50 -6.05 -6.71 -2.90
CA GLY A 50 -4.62 -6.99 -3.03
C GLY A 50 -3.75 -5.75 -3.01
N LEU A 51 -2.43 -5.95 -3.02
CA LEU A 51 -1.47 -4.85 -2.98
C LEU A 51 -1.54 -4.01 -4.26
N VAL A 52 -1.67 -4.65 -5.42
CA VAL A 52 -1.76 -3.99 -6.71
C VAL A 52 -2.99 -4.49 -7.44
N ASN A 53 -3.97 -3.61 -7.63
CA ASN A 53 -5.19 -3.92 -8.36
C ASN A 53 -5.24 -3.07 -9.63
N VAL A 54 -5.16 -3.70 -10.79
CA VAL A 54 -5.00 -3.04 -12.09
C VAL A 54 -6.13 -3.43 -13.06
N ASN A 55 -6.51 -2.49 -13.89
CA ASN A 55 -7.36 -2.67 -15.06
C ASN A 55 -6.91 -1.68 -16.16
N PRO A 56 -7.41 -1.76 -17.39
CA PRO A 56 -6.99 -0.87 -18.47
C PRO A 56 -7.23 0.64 -18.23
N LYS A 57 -8.09 0.98 -17.25
CA LYS A 57 -8.40 2.37 -16.86
C LYS A 57 -7.74 2.77 -15.54
N THR A 58 -6.88 1.93 -14.97
CA THR A 58 -6.14 2.27 -13.77
C THR A 58 -5.19 3.42 -14.06
N ARG A 59 -5.33 4.50 -13.31
CA ARG A 59 -4.39 5.61 -13.32
C ARG A 59 -3.25 5.33 -12.35
N ILE A 60 -2.03 5.49 -12.81
CA ILE A 60 -0.82 5.35 -11.99
C ILE A 60 -0.29 6.75 -11.71
N ASP A 61 -0.21 7.10 -10.44
CA ASP A 61 0.34 8.37 -9.97
C ASP A 61 1.64 8.10 -9.18
N TYR A 62 2.71 8.81 -9.51
CA TYR A 62 3.93 8.86 -8.71
C TYR A 62 3.78 9.98 -7.68
N MET A 63 4.09 9.66 -6.43
CA MET A 63 3.91 10.58 -5.30
C MET A 63 5.26 10.82 -4.63
N PHE A 64 5.55 12.10 -4.37
CA PHE A 64 6.67 12.53 -3.55
C PHE A 64 6.15 13.50 -2.50
N TYR A 65 6.42 13.23 -1.22
CA TYR A 65 5.90 14.06 -0.14
C TYR A 65 6.70 13.91 1.16
N GLY A 66 6.65 14.94 2.01
CA GLY A 66 7.08 14.91 3.39
C GLY A 66 5.89 14.86 4.34
N GLY A 67 6.11 14.41 5.56
CA GLY A 67 5.06 14.33 6.57
C GLY A 67 5.61 14.30 7.99
N SER A 68 4.69 14.25 8.96
CA SER A 68 5.03 14.17 10.39
C SER A 68 5.52 12.79 10.83
N ALA A 69 5.34 11.76 10.02
CA ALA A 69 5.83 10.41 10.34
C ALA A 69 7.21 10.16 9.72
N THR A 70 7.40 10.54 8.46
CA THR A 70 8.62 10.35 7.69
C THR A 70 8.98 11.63 6.94
N LYS A 71 10.25 12.01 6.93
CA LYS A 71 10.72 13.27 6.30
C LYS A 71 10.52 13.25 4.79
N ALA A 72 10.85 12.15 4.14
CA ALA A 72 10.71 12.00 2.70
C ALA A 72 10.08 10.66 2.35
N ASN A 73 9.13 10.69 1.42
CA ASN A 73 8.41 9.51 0.94
C ASN A 73 8.36 9.52 -0.58
N LEU A 74 8.55 8.34 -1.16
CA LEU A 74 8.32 8.06 -2.56
C LEU A 74 7.32 6.92 -2.67
N ALA A 75 6.26 7.10 -3.46
CA ALA A 75 5.22 6.10 -3.58
C ALA A 75 4.61 6.04 -4.98
N ILE A 76 3.98 4.91 -5.25
CA ILE A 76 3.16 4.70 -6.46
C ILE A 76 1.73 4.47 -6.00
N ARG A 77 0.79 5.24 -6.54
CA ARG A 77 -0.65 5.11 -6.29
C ARG A 77 -1.33 4.53 -7.54
N PHE A 78 -1.98 3.40 -7.36
CA PHE A 78 -2.82 2.74 -8.36
C PHE A 78 -4.28 3.14 -8.11
N ARG A 79 -4.79 4.06 -8.90
CA ARG A 79 -6.16 4.60 -8.75
C ARG A 79 -7.10 3.90 -9.71
N ASN A 80 -8.08 3.23 -9.16
CA ASN A 80 -9.18 2.64 -9.88
C ASN A 80 -10.43 3.55 -9.82
N ARG A 81 -11.61 3.05 -10.16
CA ARG A 81 -12.84 3.84 -10.28
C ARG A 81 -13.14 4.72 -9.05
N SER A 82 -13.09 4.15 -7.85
CA SER A 82 -13.34 4.87 -6.58
C SER A 82 -12.35 4.49 -5.49
N THR A 83 -11.54 3.47 -5.72
CA THR A 83 -10.56 2.96 -4.76
C THR A 83 -9.15 3.18 -5.26
N TYR A 84 -8.19 3.17 -4.36
CA TYR A 84 -6.78 3.21 -4.70
C TYR A 84 -5.95 2.38 -3.73
N ASN A 85 -4.79 1.97 -4.22
CA ASN A 85 -3.74 1.36 -3.43
C ASN A 85 -2.48 2.22 -3.55
N ILE A 86 -1.74 2.38 -2.47
CA ILE A 86 -0.44 3.06 -2.47
C ILE A 86 0.58 2.08 -1.92
N LEU A 87 1.68 1.93 -2.64
CA LEU A 87 2.87 1.25 -2.20
C LEU A 87 4.01 2.26 -2.21
N GLY A 88 4.75 2.36 -1.11
CA GLY A 88 5.80 3.36 -1.04
C GLY A 88 6.87 3.04 -0.01
N ILE A 89 7.93 3.82 -0.12
CA ILE A 89 9.08 3.82 0.79
C ILE A 89 9.24 5.20 1.39
N GLY A 90 9.76 5.25 2.60
CA GLY A 90 10.05 6.49 3.30
C GLY A 90 11.38 6.43 4.04
N THR A 91 11.87 7.57 4.45
CA THR A 91 13.11 7.68 5.21
C THR A 91 13.02 8.73 6.31
N HIS A 92 13.84 8.57 7.34
CA HIS A 92 13.88 9.41 8.54
C HIS A 92 12.56 9.48 9.28
N TYR A 93 12.26 8.42 10.04
CA TYR A 93 11.10 8.39 10.92
C TYR A 93 11.31 9.30 12.14
N PHE A 94 10.42 10.26 12.38
CA PHE A 94 10.57 11.28 13.43
C PHE A 94 10.53 10.74 14.87
N GLY A 95 10.02 9.55 15.09
CA GLY A 95 10.04 8.88 16.40
C GLY A 95 11.36 8.17 16.74
N LEU A 96 12.34 8.22 15.84
CA LEU A 96 13.68 7.63 15.99
C LEU A 96 14.74 8.73 15.94
N ASP A 97 14.74 9.64 16.89
CA ASP A 97 15.62 10.80 16.94
C ASP A 97 17.05 10.48 16.49
N GLU A 98 17.54 11.25 15.50
CA GLU A 98 18.90 11.19 14.92
C GLU A 98 19.29 9.86 14.22
N LYS A 99 18.42 8.84 14.22
CA LYS A 99 18.71 7.56 13.59
C LYS A 99 18.27 7.54 12.12
N PHE A 100 19.15 7.04 11.25
CA PHE A 100 18.73 6.75 9.88
C PHE A 100 17.77 5.57 9.87
N SER A 101 16.60 5.78 9.30
CA SER A 101 15.55 4.77 9.23
C SER A 101 14.97 4.68 7.84
N GLY A 102 14.58 3.47 7.44
CA GLY A 102 13.79 3.19 6.25
C GLY A 102 12.39 2.74 6.62
N ALA A 103 11.43 3.16 5.85
CA ALA A 103 10.05 2.73 5.99
C ALA A 103 9.55 2.11 4.68
N LEU A 104 8.86 0.98 4.79
CA LEU A 104 8.04 0.42 3.72
C LEU A 104 6.58 0.58 4.14
N PHE A 105 5.75 1.08 3.25
CA PHE A 105 4.34 1.25 3.58
C PHE A 105 3.41 0.86 2.45
N TYR A 106 2.24 0.40 2.87
CA TYR A 106 1.12 0.08 2.01
C TYR A 106 -0.14 0.75 2.53
N ARG A 107 -0.94 1.32 1.62
CA ARG A 107 -2.19 1.99 1.97
C ARG A 107 -3.29 1.58 1.00
N ILE A 108 -4.49 1.44 1.53
CA ILE A 108 -5.71 1.22 0.75
C ILE A 108 -6.72 2.31 1.08
N GLY A 109 -7.35 2.86 0.08
CA GLY A 109 -8.28 3.95 0.27
C GLY A 109 -9.37 4.03 -0.77
N GLN A 110 -10.28 4.94 -0.48
CA GLN A 110 -11.39 5.30 -1.36
C GLN A 110 -11.37 6.80 -1.57
N TYR A 111 -11.59 7.24 -2.80
CA TYR A 111 -11.68 8.66 -3.13
C TYR A 111 -13.05 9.02 -3.70
N PHE A 112 -13.42 10.28 -3.47
CA PHE A 112 -14.65 10.89 -3.92
C PHE A 112 -14.30 12.12 -4.75
N GLN A 113 -14.64 12.10 -6.03
CA GLN A 113 -14.44 13.26 -6.90
C GLN A 113 -15.54 14.29 -6.61
N LEU A 114 -15.16 15.45 -6.05
CA LEU A 114 -16.10 16.53 -5.72
C LEU A 114 -16.23 17.54 -6.86
N SER A 115 -15.16 17.74 -7.61
CA SER A 115 -15.15 18.58 -8.81
C SER A 115 -14.12 18.06 -9.81
N PRO A 116 -14.09 18.58 -11.06
CA PRO A 116 -13.08 18.15 -12.04
C PRO A 116 -11.63 18.29 -11.56
N LYS A 117 -11.36 19.21 -10.63
CA LYS A 117 -10.01 19.46 -10.12
C LYS A 117 -9.81 19.05 -8.66
N PHE A 118 -10.87 18.75 -7.92
CA PHE A 118 -10.77 18.51 -6.49
C PHE A 118 -11.38 17.17 -6.10
N SER A 119 -10.63 16.38 -5.33
CA SER A 119 -11.11 15.13 -4.73
C SER A 119 -10.72 15.01 -3.27
N LEU A 120 -11.60 14.39 -2.50
CA LEU A 120 -11.32 13.94 -1.14
C LEU A 120 -11.14 12.43 -1.13
N SER A 121 -10.30 11.94 -0.23
CA SER A 121 -10.13 10.51 -0.04
C SER A 121 -9.83 10.17 1.41
N GLY A 122 -10.18 8.94 1.80
CA GLY A 122 -9.80 8.35 3.07
C GLY A 122 -9.01 7.08 2.83
N ASP A 123 -7.99 6.83 3.63
CA ASP A 123 -7.19 5.61 3.54
C ASP A 123 -6.73 5.07 4.89
N LEU A 124 -6.51 3.76 4.91
CA LEU A 124 -5.84 3.04 5.98
C LEU A 124 -4.48 2.59 5.46
N GLY A 125 -3.45 2.75 6.26
CA GLY A 125 -2.10 2.42 5.90
C GLY A 125 -1.35 1.68 7.00
N PHE A 126 -0.52 0.76 6.56
CA PHE A 126 0.42 0.04 7.40
C PHE A 126 1.83 0.46 7.02
N TYR A 127 2.64 0.79 8.02
CA TYR A 127 4.04 1.15 7.90
C TYR A 127 4.89 0.12 8.65
N HIS A 128 5.90 -0.37 8.00
CA HIS A 128 7.01 -1.08 8.61
C HIS A 128 8.23 -0.18 8.55
N VAL A 129 8.79 0.15 9.70
CA VAL A 129 9.97 1.02 9.83
C VAL A 129 11.10 0.23 10.46
N GLU A 130 12.29 0.34 9.88
CA GLU A 130 13.51 -0.28 10.37
C GLU A 130 14.61 0.77 10.53
N SER A 131 15.29 0.75 11.67
CA SER A 131 16.44 1.61 11.96
C SER A 131 17.72 0.94 11.49
N PHE A 132 18.58 1.68 10.75
CA PHE A 132 19.85 1.18 10.20
C PHE A 132 21.03 1.75 10.98
N GLN A 133 21.09 1.62 12.28
CA GLN A 133 22.28 2.06 13.04
C GLN A 133 23.30 0.94 13.18
N GLU A 134 24.52 1.25 12.76
CA GLU A 134 25.74 0.45 12.86
C GLU A 134 26.45 0.70 14.21
N HIS A 135 25.85 0.42 15.37
CA HIS A 135 26.59 0.39 16.61
C HIS A 135 26.32 -0.88 17.40
N SER A 136 27.37 -1.55 17.65
CA SER A 136 27.66 -2.93 18.02
C SER A 136 27.00 -3.54 19.26
N GLN A 137 25.97 -2.95 19.84
CA GLN A 137 25.21 -3.56 20.94
C GLN A 137 23.71 -3.26 20.91
N ASP A 138 23.23 -2.26 20.15
CA ASP A 138 21.81 -1.96 20.06
C ASP A 138 21.21 -2.63 18.83
N LYS A 139 20.24 -3.48 19.10
CA LYS A 139 19.45 -4.21 18.08
C LYS A 139 18.69 -3.24 17.19
N PRO A 140 18.55 -3.52 15.87
CA PRO A 140 17.73 -2.68 15.00
C PRO A 140 16.31 -2.60 15.56
N GLU A 141 15.85 -1.38 15.82
CA GLU A 141 14.50 -1.14 16.29
C GLU A 141 13.54 -1.30 15.11
N ARG A 142 12.54 -2.15 15.29
CA ARG A 142 11.46 -2.33 14.33
C ARG A 142 10.19 -1.71 14.88
N LEU A 143 9.56 -0.91 14.03
CA LEU A 143 8.31 -0.25 14.36
C LEU A 143 7.26 -0.62 13.33
N TYR A 144 6.07 -0.84 13.82
CA TYR A 144 4.88 -1.03 13.00
C TYR A 144 3.89 0.05 13.33
N SER A 145 3.39 0.75 12.32
CA SER A 145 2.40 1.79 12.52
C SER A 145 1.18 1.54 11.64
N LEU A 146 0.01 1.57 12.27
CA LEU A 146 -1.28 1.59 11.57
C LEU A 146 -1.78 3.03 11.56
N GLN A 147 -2.14 3.54 10.40
CA GLN A 147 -2.53 4.94 10.23
C GLN A 147 -3.81 5.06 9.42
N ALA A 148 -4.72 5.91 9.87
CA ALA A 148 -5.87 6.37 9.11
C ALA A 148 -5.65 7.82 8.67
N ARG A 149 -5.94 8.14 7.39
CA ARG A 149 -5.78 9.50 6.85
C ARG A 149 -7.00 9.93 6.05
N ILE A 150 -7.21 11.25 6.05
CA ILE A 150 -8.06 11.94 5.11
C ILE A 150 -7.14 12.79 4.23
N ASN A 151 -7.35 12.74 2.92
CA ASN A 151 -6.52 13.46 1.97
C ASN A 151 -7.39 14.33 1.08
N ALA A 152 -6.88 15.51 0.75
CA ALA A 152 -7.43 16.42 -0.22
C ALA A 152 -6.45 16.53 -1.40
N ASP A 153 -6.88 16.15 -2.59
CA ASP A 153 -6.08 16.23 -3.82
C ASP A 153 -6.62 17.36 -4.70
N TYR A 154 -5.76 18.23 -5.18
CA TYR A 154 -6.07 19.30 -6.12
C TYR A 154 -5.24 19.17 -7.40
N GLN A 155 -5.91 19.08 -8.55
CA GLN A 155 -5.26 18.97 -9.84
C GLN A 155 -4.79 20.35 -10.32
N LEU A 156 -3.47 20.56 -10.36
CA LEU A 156 -2.82 21.78 -10.81
C LEU A 156 -2.71 21.85 -12.33
N GLY A 157 -2.45 20.73 -12.98
CA GLY A 157 -2.28 20.64 -14.41
C GLY A 157 -2.67 19.26 -14.97
N ARG A 158 -2.38 19.02 -16.24
CA ARG A 158 -2.73 17.75 -16.88
C ARG A 158 -2.08 16.52 -16.20
N TYR A 159 -0.85 16.69 -15.69
CA TYR A 159 -0.04 15.60 -15.13
C TYR A 159 0.38 15.83 -13.68
N THR A 160 0.05 16.97 -13.10
CA THR A 160 0.49 17.39 -11.78
C THR A 160 -0.67 17.65 -10.86
N SER A 161 -0.58 17.16 -9.62
CA SER A 161 -1.54 17.44 -8.55
C SER A 161 -0.80 17.74 -7.26
N ALA A 162 -1.35 18.63 -6.44
CA ALA A 162 -0.94 18.82 -5.07
C ALA A 162 -1.90 18.06 -4.16
N PHE A 163 -1.40 17.55 -3.04
CA PHE A 163 -2.26 16.97 -2.03
C PHE A 163 -1.83 17.37 -0.62
N ALA A 164 -2.79 17.40 0.27
CA ALA A 164 -2.59 17.56 1.70
C ALA A 164 -3.30 16.43 2.42
N SER A 165 -2.72 15.96 3.52
CA SER A 165 -3.30 14.88 4.32
C SER A 165 -3.21 15.18 5.80
N VAL A 166 -4.26 14.78 6.53
CA VAL A 166 -4.31 14.76 7.98
C VAL A 166 -4.73 13.36 8.41
N GLY A 167 -4.16 12.86 9.48
CA GLY A 167 -4.48 11.53 9.97
C GLY A 167 -4.01 11.28 11.38
N TYR A 168 -4.42 10.13 11.87
CA TYR A 168 -4.03 9.59 13.15
C TYR A 168 -3.37 8.22 12.93
N GLY A 169 -2.36 7.92 13.74
CA GLY A 169 -1.65 6.64 13.67
C GLY A 169 -1.24 6.16 15.04
N ASP A 170 -1.27 4.85 15.21
CA ASP A 170 -0.77 4.15 16.37
C ASP A 170 0.50 3.38 15.98
N THR A 171 1.54 3.45 16.82
CA THR A 171 2.85 2.89 16.53
C THR A 171 3.30 1.98 17.67
N HIS A 172 3.63 0.75 17.32
CA HIS A 172 4.14 -0.27 18.23
C HIS A 172 5.62 -0.56 17.98
N TYR A 173 6.39 -0.55 19.05
CA TYR A 173 7.80 -0.88 19.07
C TYR A 173 8.00 -2.37 19.37
N TYR A 174 8.81 -3.03 18.57
CA TYR A 174 9.21 -4.41 18.81
C TYR A 174 10.74 -4.50 18.94
N PRO A 175 11.28 -4.60 20.16
CA PRO A 175 12.70 -4.89 20.34
C PRO A 175 12.97 -6.31 19.82
N VAL A 176 13.86 -6.45 18.84
CA VAL A 176 14.26 -7.76 18.33
C VAL A 176 15.15 -8.45 19.36
N SER A 177 14.57 -9.38 20.11
CA SER A 177 15.31 -10.24 21.04
C SER A 177 15.84 -11.48 20.27
N TYR A 178 17.12 -11.50 19.90
CA TYR A 178 17.76 -12.75 19.49
C TYR A 178 18.03 -13.58 20.73
N THR A 179 17.28 -14.64 20.95
CA THR A 179 17.65 -15.71 21.86
C THR A 179 18.86 -16.42 21.24
N HIS A 180 20.07 -16.12 21.72
CA HIS A 180 21.22 -16.97 21.49
C HIS A 180 20.95 -18.32 22.16
N LEU A 181 20.59 -19.34 21.40
CA LEU A 181 20.77 -20.71 21.80
C LEU A 181 22.32 -20.90 21.94
N ARG A 182 22.84 -20.70 23.13
CA ARG A 182 24.15 -21.26 23.48
C ARG A 182 23.98 -22.78 23.45
N ALA A 183 24.53 -23.40 22.41
CA ALA A 183 24.86 -24.82 22.50
C ALA A 183 25.91 -24.92 23.61
N HIS A 184 25.53 -25.59 24.69
CA HIS A 184 26.50 -26.05 25.67
C HIS A 184 27.19 -27.28 25.05
N GLU A 185 28.46 -27.14 24.71
CA GLU A 185 29.42 -28.24 24.65
C GLU A 185 29.67 -28.79 26.07
#